data_73634d55bdea3b2f3572e6475d3e0f41
#
_entry.id   73634d55bdea3b2f3572e6475d3e0f41
#
_cell.length_a   1.000
_cell.length_b   1.000
_cell.length_c   1.000
_cell.angle_alpha   90.00
_cell.angle_beta   90.00
_cell.angle_gamma   90.00
#
_symmetry.space_group_name_H-M   'P 1'
#
loop_
_entity.id
_entity.type
_entity.pdbx_description
1 polymer ?
#
loop_
_entity_poly.entity_id
_entity_poly.type
_entity_poly.pdbx_seq_one_letter_code
_entity_poly.pdbx_strand_id
1 'polypeptide(L)'
;MGAQLLKEASAKTNDIAGDGTTTSTVLAHAIVTEGLKTLAAGANPMMLKRGIEVAAKIVAEDIRDQAIEVTTKTDIANVATISAQDEHIGNLIADVMDKVGKDGVITVEESKGLEFETEYVEGMKFDRGYISSYFMTDTDKMESVISDPYILIHDKKISAAQDLVPILEKLVQTGKRDVVIIAEDIDGEALATLVLNKLRGMLNVLAIKAPGFGDRRKAMLQDIAILTAAQVISEETGRKLDSVQISDLGRCEKVISDKENTTIVGGRGDANEIKARVDQIRAEIDKTTSDYDREKLQERLAKLSGGVAIIRVGAATEVELKEKKHRVEDALSATRAAVEEGIVPGGGVALVNAMSKIADLKDRNEDIQTGINIVRKALDCPMKKIAKNAGRDGSVIASNIRAQQKSKKSKQIGYDVLKDSYIDMVDGGIIDPAKVTRGLLRSEERRVGKECRSRWSPYH
;
A
#
# COMPACT_ATOMS: atom_id res chain seq x y z
N MET A 1 12.18 8.66 -23.94
CA MET A 1 11.73 9.80 -23.13
C MET A 1 10.22 9.74 -22.88
N GLY A 2 9.31 9.79 -23.88
CA GLY A 2 7.86 9.75 -23.65
C GLY A 2 7.34 8.51 -22.89
N ALA A 3 7.81 7.30 -23.24
CA ALA A 3 7.45 6.08 -22.53
C ALA A 3 7.90 6.09 -21.06
N GLN A 4 9.08 6.68 -20.76
CA GLN A 4 9.57 6.80 -19.39
C GLN A 4 8.68 7.71 -18.54
N LEU A 5 8.16 8.74 -19.14
CA LEU A 5 7.24 9.65 -18.49
C LEU A 5 5.90 8.95 -18.17
N LEU A 6 5.34 8.16 -19.07
CA LEU A 6 4.13 7.35 -18.80
C LEU A 6 4.39 6.26 -17.74
N LYS A 7 5.59 5.65 -17.73
CA LYS A 7 5.99 4.72 -16.69
C LYS A 7 6.02 5.37 -15.30
N GLU A 8 6.49 6.62 -15.20
CA GLU A 8 6.52 7.35 -13.92
C GLU A 8 5.10 7.60 -13.34
N ALA A 9 4.11 7.90 -14.21
CA ALA A 9 2.72 8.02 -13.77
C ALA A 9 2.16 6.70 -13.25
N SER A 10 2.39 5.63 -14.01
CA SER A 10 1.99 4.27 -13.64
C SER A 10 2.64 3.84 -12.31
N ALA A 11 3.96 4.06 -12.14
CA ALA A 11 4.67 3.74 -10.91
C ALA A 11 4.09 4.47 -9.69
N LYS A 12 3.78 5.78 -9.82
CA LYS A 12 3.16 6.54 -8.71
C LYS A 12 1.76 6.06 -8.35
N THR A 13 0.97 5.59 -9.32
CA THR A 13 -0.33 5.00 -9.02
C THR A 13 -0.14 3.70 -8.24
N ASN A 14 0.82 2.88 -8.63
CA ASN A 14 1.22 1.68 -7.91
C ASN A 14 1.67 1.97 -6.47
N ASP A 15 2.53 2.98 -6.28
CA ASP A 15 3.04 3.37 -4.95
C ASP A 15 1.92 3.80 -3.99
N ILE A 16 0.82 4.39 -4.51
CA ILE A 16 -0.29 4.90 -3.69
C ILE A 16 -1.33 3.83 -3.41
N ALA A 17 -1.63 2.99 -4.40
CA ALA A 17 -2.80 2.11 -4.36
C ALA A 17 -2.49 0.64 -4.69
N GLY A 18 -1.29 0.33 -5.15
CA GLY A 18 -0.84 -1.02 -5.52
C GLY A 18 -1.53 -1.63 -6.73
N ASP A 19 -2.35 -0.85 -7.44
CA ASP A 19 -3.10 -1.27 -8.64
C ASP A 19 -3.39 -0.04 -9.52
N GLY A 20 -4.08 -0.24 -10.67
CA GLY A 20 -4.53 0.82 -11.58
C GLY A 20 -3.48 1.34 -12.57
N THR A 21 -2.34 0.69 -12.69
CA THR A 21 -1.22 1.08 -13.57
C THR A 21 -1.61 1.24 -15.03
N THR A 22 -2.44 0.33 -15.56
CA THR A 22 -2.93 0.36 -16.94
C THR A 22 -3.88 1.55 -17.17
N THR A 23 -4.82 1.76 -16.24
CA THR A 23 -5.81 2.83 -16.35
C THR A 23 -5.15 4.21 -16.26
N SER A 24 -4.16 4.38 -15.36
CA SER A 24 -3.39 5.64 -15.27
C SER A 24 -2.64 5.92 -16.57
N THR A 25 -2.03 4.91 -17.18
CA THR A 25 -1.34 5.05 -18.47
C THR A 25 -2.31 5.47 -19.59
N VAL A 26 -3.52 4.90 -19.64
CA VAL A 26 -4.55 5.27 -20.64
C VAL A 26 -5.01 6.70 -20.45
N LEU A 27 -5.28 7.12 -19.21
CA LEU A 27 -5.70 8.49 -18.90
C LEU A 27 -4.58 9.51 -19.21
N ALA A 28 -3.34 9.23 -18.80
CA ALA A 28 -2.20 10.06 -19.10
C ALA A 28 -2.02 10.28 -20.61
N HIS A 29 -2.06 9.18 -21.36
CA HIS A 29 -1.97 9.25 -22.81
C HIS A 29 -3.11 10.09 -23.42
N ALA A 30 -4.34 9.96 -22.94
CA ALA A 30 -5.48 10.72 -23.43
C ALA A 30 -5.33 12.23 -23.14
N ILE A 31 -4.95 12.59 -21.91
CA ILE A 31 -4.73 13.98 -21.48
C ILE A 31 -3.60 14.62 -22.28
N VAL A 32 -2.46 13.92 -22.42
CA VAL A 32 -1.30 14.44 -23.18
C VAL A 32 -1.66 14.61 -24.66
N THR A 33 -2.37 13.66 -25.26
CA THR A 33 -2.76 13.73 -26.67
C THR A 33 -3.67 14.92 -26.97
N GLU A 34 -4.68 15.16 -26.13
CA GLU A 34 -5.57 16.32 -26.28
C GLU A 34 -4.85 17.64 -25.92
N GLY A 35 -4.00 17.62 -24.89
CA GLY A 35 -3.20 18.79 -24.51
C GLY A 35 -2.24 19.25 -25.59
N LEU A 36 -1.54 18.31 -26.25
CA LEU A 36 -0.63 18.64 -27.35
C LEU A 36 -1.34 19.29 -28.54
N LYS A 37 -2.54 18.83 -28.91
CA LYS A 37 -3.36 19.46 -29.97
C LYS A 37 -3.66 20.93 -29.62
N THR A 38 -4.00 21.17 -28.38
CA THR A 38 -4.38 22.50 -27.87
C THR A 38 -3.16 23.44 -27.78
N LEU A 39 -2.01 22.90 -27.33
CA LEU A 39 -0.75 23.66 -27.33
C LEU A 39 -0.29 24.06 -28.76
N ALA A 40 -0.47 23.11 -29.71
CA ALA A 40 -0.17 23.41 -31.12
C ALA A 40 -1.09 24.51 -31.69
N ALA A 41 -2.30 24.67 -31.14
CA ALA A 41 -3.21 25.76 -31.48
C ALA A 41 -2.92 27.08 -30.77
N GLY A 42 -1.87 27.18 -29.93
CA GLY A 42 -1.39 28.41 -29.30
C GLY A 42 -1.90 28.66 -27.87
N ALA A 43 -2.54 27.70 -27.22
CA ALA A 43 -3.01 27.86 -25.85
C ALA A 43 -1.84 28.00 -24.86
N ASN A 44 -2.05 28.75 -23.78
CA ASN A 44 -1.06 28.95 -22.73
C ASN A 44 -0.90 27.68 -21.86
N PRO A 45 0.28 27.04 -21.83
CA PRO A 45 0.49 25.77 -21.12
C PRO A 45 0.28 25.89 -19.62
N MET A 46 0.58 27.04 -19.00
CA MET A 46 0.40 27.23 -17.56
C MET A 46 -1.08 27.35 -17.18
N MET A 47 -1.90 27.94 -18.04
CA MET A 47 -3.34 28.04 -17.81
C MET A 47 -4.04 26.73 -18.09
N LEU A 48 -3.62 26.00 -19.14
CA LEU A 48 -4.08 24.62 -19.40
C LEU A 48 -3.82 23.71 -18.19
N LYS A 49 -2.60 23.75 -17.67
CA LYS A 49 -2.23 23.00 -16.45
C LYS A 49 -3.19 23.31 -15.30
N ARG A 50 -3.44 24.59 -15.03
CA ARG A 50 -4.34 25.01 -13.94
C ARG A 50 -5.76 24.46 -14.14
N GLY A 51 -6.26 24.45 -15.39
CA GLY A 51 -7.56 23.87 -15.72
C GLY A 51 -7.62 22.37 -15.48
N ILE A 52 -6.53 21.65 -15.84
CA ILE A 52 -6.41 20.22 -15.59
C ILE A 52 -6.39 19.94 -14.08
N GLU A 53 -5.61 20.69 -13.29
CA GLU A 53 -5.54 20.56 -11.83
C GLU A 53 -6.90 20.77 -11.15
N VAL A 54 -7.62 21.80 -11.55
CA VAL A 54 -8.97 22.09 -11.01
C VAL A 54 -9.93 20.94 -11.32
N ALA A 55 -9.95 20.48 -12.57
CA ALA A 55 -10.83 19.38 -12.97
C ALA A 55 -10.48 18.06 -12.26
N ALA A 56 -9.19 17.72 -12.17
CA ALA A 56 -8.71 16.51 -11.51
C ALA A 56 -9.10 16.49 -10.03
N LYS A 57 -8.99 17.61 -9.33
CA LYS A 57 -9.41 17.73 -7.93
C LYS A 57 -10.90 17.46 -7.74
N ILE A 58 -11.75 18.08 -8.55
CA ILE A 58 -13.21 17.92 -8.46
C ILE A 58 -13.64 16.49 -8.79
N VAL A 59 -13.01 15.88 -9.80
CA VAL A 59 -13.28 14.47 -10.14
C VAL A 59 -12.84 13.54 -9.01
N ALA A 60 -11.69 13.80 -8.40
CA ALA A 60 -11.21 13.00 -7.26
C ALA A 60 -12.14 13.10 -6.04
N GLU A 61 -12.71 14.28 -5.77
CA GLU A 61 -13.73 14.48 -4.74
C GLU A 61 -15.04 13.74 -5.09
N ASP A 62 -15.52 13.83 -6.34
CA ASP A 62 -16.73 13.12 -6.76
C ASP A 62 -16.60 11.59 -6.71
N ILE A 63 -15.43 11.05 -7.06
CA ILE A 63 -15.14 9.60 -6.92
C ILE A 63 -15.21 9.18 -5.45
N ARG A 64 -14.70 9.99 -4.53
CA ARG A 64 -14.83 9.75 -3.09
C ARG A 64 -16.29 9.76 -2.63
N ASP A 65 -17.08 10.71 -3.13
CA ASP A 65 -18.51 10.81 -2.82
C ASP A 65 -19.34 9.66 -3.40
N GLN A 66 -18.85 9.00 -4.47
CA GLN A 66 -19.48 7.81 -5.06
C GLN A 66 -19.12 6.52 -4.31
N ALA A 67 -18.13 6.55 -3.42
CA ALA A 67 -17.61 5.35 -2.76
C ALA A 67 -18.67 4.70 -1.86
N ILE A 68 -18.78 3.37 -1.95
CA ILE A 68 -19.63 2.51 -1.15
C ILE A 68 -18.72 1.72 -0.22
N GLU A 69 -19.03 1.70 1.06
CA GLU A 69 -18.23 0.97 2.05
C GLU A 69 -18.28 -0.55 1.81
N VAL A 70 -17.12 -1.21 1.89
CA VAL A 70 -17.00 -2.67 1.80
C VAL A 70 -17.37 -3.28 3.14
N THR A 71 -18.46 -4.02 3.16
CA THR A 71 -19.00 -4.61 4.40
C THR A 71 -19.03 -6.13 4.37
N THR A 72 -19.09 -6.75 3.20
CA THR A 72 -19.25 -8.19 3.06
C THR A 72 -18.01 -8.88 2.54
N LYS A 73 -17.84 -10.15 2.91
CA LYS A 73 -16.78 -11.02 2.37
C LYS A 73 -16.90 -11.17 0.85
N THR A 74 -18.12 -11.14 0.31
CA THR A 74 -18.38 -11.21 -1.13
C THR A 74 -17.83 -10.00 -1.86
N ASP A 75 -17.96 -8.79 -1.30
CA ASP A 75 -17.38 -7.58 -1.89
C ASP A 75 -15.86 -7.69 -1.98
N ILE A 76 -15.23 -8.19 -0.90
CA ILE A 76 -13.78 -8.45 -0.85
C ILE A 76 -13.38 -9.43 -1.95
N ALA A 77 -14.10 -10.55 -2.06
CA ALA A 77 -13.85 -11.56 -3.09
C ALA A 77 -13.98 -10.98 -4.51
N ASN A 78 -14.99 -10.15 -4.76
CA ASN A 78 -15.22 -9.54 -6.06
C ASN A 78 -14.09 -8.56 -6.44
N VAL A 79 -13.64 -7.69 -5.50
CA VAL A 79 -12.51 -6.79 -5.73
C VAL A 79 -11.25 -7.58 -6.07
N ALA A 80 -10.93 -8.59 -5.25
CA ALA A 80 -9.76 -9.41 -5.43
C ALA A 80 -9.82 -10.21 -6.75
N THR A 81 -10.99 -10.76 -7.11
CA THR A 81 -11.21 -11.49 -8.37
C THR A 81 -10.96 -10.61 -9.59
N ILE A 82 -11.47 -9.37 -9.58
CA ILE A 82 -11.27 -8.45 -10.71
C ILE A 82 -9.81 -8.07 -10.86
N SER A 83 -9.12 -7.75 -9.77
CA SER A 83 -7.71 -7.40 -9.82
C SER A 83 -6.83 -8.60 -10.22
N ALA A 84 -7.06 -9.77 -9.61
CA ALA A 84 -6.33 -11.00 -9.94
C ALA A 84 -6.72 -11.61 -11.29
N GLN A 85 -7.88 -11.26 -11.85
CA GLN A 85 -8.50 -11.95 -13.00
C GLN A 85 -8.67 -13.46 -12.78
N ASP A 86 -8.87 -13.87 -11.53
CA ASP A 86 -8.96 -15.26 -11.10
C ASP A 86 -9.85 -15.37 -9.85
N GLU A 87 -10.97 -16.11 -9.97
CA GLU A 87 -11.94 -16.28 -8.88
C GLU A 87 -11.37 -17.08 -7.72
N HIS A 88 -10.46 -18.02 -7.99
CA HIS A 88 -9.82 -18.81 -6.94
C HIS A 88 -8.93 -17.93 -6.06
N ILE A 89 -8.13 -17.07 -6.66
CA ILE A 89 -7.31 -16.08 -5.93
C ILE A 89 -8.22 -15.11 -5.16
N GLY A 90 -9.31 -14.66 -5.78
CA GLY A 90 -10.27 -13.76 -5.14
C GLY A 90 -10.87 -14.34 -3.87
N ASN A 91 -11.36 -15.57 -3.92
CA ASN A 91 -11.93 -16.28 -2.78
C ASN A 91 -10.87 -16.56 -1.70
N LEU A 92 -9.66 -16.96 -2.10
CA LEU A 92 -8.54 -17.19 -1.18
C LEU A 92 -8.21 -15.94 -0.36
N ILE A 93 -8.12 -14.78 -1.02
CA ILE A 93 -7.84 -13.51 -0.35
C ILE A 93 -8.97 -13.13 0.61
N ALA A 94 -10.23 -13.31 0.20
CA ALA A 94 -11.38 -13.03 1.04
C ALA A 94 -11.41 -13.93 2.28
N ASP A 95 -11.10 -15.23 2.13
CA ASP A 95 -11.00 -16.18 3.25
C ASP A 95 -9.88 -15.79 4.23
N VAL A 96 -8.73 -15.39 3.70
CA VAL A 96 -7.60 -14.97 4.53
C VAL A 96 -7.92 -13.68 5.28
N MET A 97 -8.51 -12.68 4.61
CA MET A 97 -8.89 -11.41 5.24
C MET A 97 -9.98 -11.58 6.30
N ASP A 98 -10.92 -12.49 6.09
CA ASP A 98 -11.95 -12.80 7.08
C ASP A 98 -11.35 -13.40 8.37
N LYS A 99 -10.29 -14.21 8.26
CA LYS A 99 -9.60 -14.80 9.40
C LYS A 99 -8.69 -13.86 10.17
N VAL A 100 -7.87 -13.05 9.44
CA VAL A 100 -6.92 -12.13 10.09
C VAL A 100 -7.54 -10.78 10.46
N GLY A 101 -8.73 -10.50 9.93
CA GLY A 101 -9.43 -9.22 10.12
C GLY A 101 -8.92 -8.09 9.22
N LYS A 102 -9.62 -6.94 9.28
CA LYS A 102 -9.33 -5.78 8.42
C LYS A 102 -7.91 -5.20 8.61
N ASP A 103 -7.39 -5.26 9.83
CA ASP A 103 -6.06 -4.76 10.20
C ASP A 103 -4.98 -5.85 10.16
N GLY A 104 -5.34 -7.09 9.82
CA GLY A 104 -4.44 -8.22 9.75
C GLY A 104 -3.40 -8.09 8.65
N VAL A 105 -2.23 -8.65 8.87
CA VAL A 105 -1.13 -8.62 7.91
C VAL A 105 -1.20 -9.86 7.02
N ILE A 106 -1.11 -9.65 5.71
CA ILE A 106 -1.03 -10.72 4.72
C ILE A 106 0.26 -10.52 3.93
N THR A 107 1.12 -11.53 3.91
CA THR A 107 2.36 -11.57 3.12
C THR A 107 2.25 -12.61 2.02
N VAL A 108 2.93 -12.39 0.91
CA VAL A 108 2.97 -13.32 -0.23
C VAL A 108 4.38 -13.86 -0.37
N GLU A 109 4.50 -15.18 -0.36
CA GLU A 109 5.78 -15.87 -0.49
C GLU A 109 5.75 -16.87 -1.64
N GLU A 110 6.92 -17.25 -2.10
CA GLU A 110 7.09 -18.30 -3.12
C GLU A 110 7.11 -19.67 -2.46
N SER A 111 6.38 -20.63 -3.02
CA SER A 111 6.40 -22.03 -2.63
C SER A 111 7.12 -22.88 -3.68
N LYS A 112 7.69 -23.99 -3.25
CA LYS A 112 8.19 -25.04 -4.14
C LYS A 112 7.08 -25.99 -4.63
N GLY A 113 5.87 -25.84 -4.08
CA GLY A 113 4.68 -26.59 -4.48
C GLY A 113 4.09 -26.08 -5.80
N LEU A 114 2.99 -26.69 -6.24
CA LEU A 114 2.28 -26.30 -7.46
C LEU A 114 1.02 -25.46 -7.17
N GLU A 115 0.51 -25.54 -5.96
CA GLU A 115 -0.76 -24.93 -5.54
C GLU A 115 -0.54 -23.78 -4.56
N PHE A 116 -1.61 -23.05 -4.25
CA PHE A 116 -1.63 -22.06 -3.22
C PHE A 116 -1.77 -22.71 -1.85
N GLU A 117 -0.96 -22.27 -0.90
CA GLU A 117 -1.05 -22.68 0.50
C GLU A 117 -1.21 -21.44 1.38
N THR A 118 -1.99 -21.55 2.44
CA THR A 118 -2.15 -20.48 3.43
C THR A 118 -1.67 -20.93 4.79
N GLU A 119 -0.80 -20.17 5.39
CA GLU A 119 -0.31 -20.39 6.75
C GLU A 119 -0.63 -19.18 7.63
N TYR A 120 -0.94 -19.42 8.87
CA TYR A 120 -1.22 -18.39 9.86
C TYR A 120 -0.18 -18.48 10.97
N VAL A 121 0.55 -17.40 11.19
CA VAL A 121 1.63 -17.33 12.18
C VAL A 121 1.45 -16.14 13.10
N GLU A 122 2.03 -16.23 14.30
CA GLU A 122 2.11 -15.09 15.21
C GLU A 122 2.96 -13.99 14.58
N GLY A 123 2.49 -12.75 14.63
CA GLY A 123 3.21 -11.63 14.01
C GLY A 123 2.56 -10.30 14.28
N MET A 124 3.28 -9.23 13.93
CA MET A 124 2.80 -7.87 14.14
C MET A 124 3.35 -6.93 13.06
N LYS A 125 2.51 -5.97 12.63
CA LYS A 125 2.94 -4.83 11.82
C LYS A 125 2.85 -3.53 12.62
N PHE A 126 3.85 -2.67 12.48
CA PHE A 126 3.84 -1.33 13.08
C PHE A 126 4.39 -0.25 12.13
N ASP A 127 3.97 0.99 12.39
CA ASP A 127 4.18 2.15 11.51
C ASP A 127 5.52 2.80 11.79
N ARG A 128 6.60 2.10 11.55
CA ARG A 128 7.98 2.61 11.52
C ARG A 128 8.81 1.69 10.63
N GLY A 129 9.55 2.27 9.73
CA GLY A 129 10.43 1.54 8.82
C GLY A 129 11.90 1.67 9.19
N TYR A 130 12.76 1.26 8.26
CA TYR A 130 14.20 1.33 8.43
C TYR A 130 14.68 2.78 8.58
N ILE A 131 15.71 2.97 9.43
CA ILE A 131 16.31 4.29 9.69
C ILE A 131 17.11 4.80 8.48
N SER A 132 17.70 3.90 7.71
CA SER A 132 18.53 4.23 6.56
C SER A 132 18.27 3.32 5.37
N SER A 133 18.21 3.89 4.17
CA SER A 133 18.10 3.14 2.91
C SER A 133 19.27 2.17 2.64
N TYR A 134 20.41 2.34 3.30
CA TYR A 134 21.52 1.38 3.22
C TYR A 134 21.18 0.02 3.83
N PHE A 135 20.10 -0.10 4.60
CA PHE A 135 19.63 -1.37 5.15
C PHE A 135 18.77 -2.17 4.17
N MET A 136 18.36 -1.62 3.03
CA MET A 136 17.59 -2.36 2.02
C MET A 136 18.35 -3.59 1.52
N THR A 137 17.61 -4.68 1.32
CA THR A 137 18.07 -5.91 0.69
C THR A 137 17.47 -6.12 -0.69
N ASP A 138 16.26 -5.54 -0.91
CA ASP A 138 15.56 -5.49 -2.19
C ASP A 138 15.40 -4.04 -2.61
N THR A 139 16.16 -3.61 -3.62
CA THR A 139 16.12 -2.23 -4.12
C THR A 139 14.94 -1.96 -5.03
N ASP A 140 14.36 -2.97 -5.64
CA ASP A 140 13.23 -2.82 -6.56
C ASP A 140 11.93 -2.58 -5.77
N LYS A 141 11.77 -3.28 -4.65
CA LYS A 141 10.66 -3.08 -3.71
C LYS A 141 10.95 -2.01 -2.65
N MET A 142 12.18 -1.50 -2.55
CA MET A 142 12.65 -0.59 -1.50
C MET A 142 12.43 -1.16 -0.09
N GLU A 143 12.65 -2.45 0.07
CA GLU A 143 12.43 -3.21 1.30
C GLU A 143 13.72 -3.81 1.86
N SER A 144 13.75 -4.01 3.18
CA SER A 144 14.74 -4.83 3.87
C SER A 144 14.07 -6.08 4.39
N VAL A 145 14.53 -7.24 3.94
CA VAL A 145 14.04 -8.55 4.39
C VAL A 145 15.18 -9.29 5.08
N ILE A 146 14.97 -9.66 6.35
CA ILE A 146 15.95 -10.45 7.11
C ILE A 146 15.24 -11.69 7.64
N SER A 147 15.78 -12.87 7.31
CA SER A 147 15.27 -14.17 7.74
C SER A 147 16.01 -14.64 9.00
N ASP A 148 15.26 -15.25 9.93
CA ASP A 148 15.73 -15.78 11.21
C ASP A 148 16.66 -14.85 12.02
N PRO A 149 16.31 -13.53 12.14
CA PRO A 149 17.14 -12.56 12.82
C PRO A 149 17.14 -12.71 14.33
N TYR A 150 18.20 -12.21 14.97
CA TYR A 150 18.18 -11.83 16.38
C TYR A 150 17.63 -10.41 16.50
N ILE A 151 16.75 -10.17 17.49
CA ILE A 151 16.08 -8.88 17.67
C ILE A 151 16.52 -8.26 18.97
N LEU A 152 17.20 -7.12 18.90
CA LEU A 152 17.56 -6.29 20.05
C LEU A 152 16.51 -5.18 20.21
N ILE A 153 15.94 -5.05 21.40
CA ILE A 153 14.94 -4.03 21.70
C ILE A 153 15.48 -3.10 22.80
N HIS A 154 15.55 -1.80 22.50
CA HIS A 154 16.00 -0.78 23.43
C HIS A 154 15.03 0.40 23.50
N ASP A 155 14.78 0.91 24.69
CA ASP A 155 13.78 1.97 24.93
C ASP A 155 14.29 3.40 24.67
N LYS A 156 15.61 3.57 24.56
CA LYS A 156 16.26 4.87 24.35
C LYS A 156 16.95 4.97 23.01
N LYS A 157 17.45 6.17 22.72
CA LYS A 157 18.27 6.47 21.56
C LYS A 157 19.68 5.88 21.71
N ILE A 158 20.22 5.34 20.61
CA ILE A 158 21.58 4.79 20.53
C ILE A 158 22.41 5.66 19.58
N SER A 159 23.42 6.35 20.10
CA SER A 159 24.29 7.24 19.31
C SER A 159 25.76 6.79 19.29
N ALA A 160 26.24 6.18 20.37
CA ALA A 160 27.61 5.71 20.50
C ALA A 160 27.77 4.28 19.95
N ALA A 161 28.80 4.05 19.13
CA ALA A 161 29.10 2.71 18.61
C ALA A 161 29.50 1.74 19.74
N GLN A 162 30.15 2.25 20.78
CA GLN A 162 30.61 1.47 21.93
C GLN A 162 29.47 0.73 22.66
N ASP A 163 28.25 1.24 22.61
CA ASP A 163 27.09 0.61 23.25
C ASP A 163 26.66 -0.68 22.52
N LEU A 164 26.86 -0.75 21.20
CA LEU A 164 26.45 -1.88 20.36
C LEU A 164 27.56 -2.91 20.12
N VAL A 165 28.83 -2.49 20.11
CA VAL A 165 29.97 -3.35 19.80
C VAL A 165 29.97 -4.65 20.62
N PRO A 166 29.78 -4.65 21.97
CA PRO A 166 29.85 -5.88 22.75
C PRO A 166 28.83 -6.95 22.32
N ILE A 167 27.59 -6.55 22.02
CA ILE A 167 26.57 -7.53 21.58
C ILE A 167 26.78 -7.98 20.14
N LEU A 168 27.21 -7.09 19.25
CA LEU A 168 27.51 -7.42 17.87
C LEU A 168 28.70 -8.39 17.76
N GLU A 169 29.75 -8.21 18.56
CA GLU A 169 30.88 -9.13 18.63
C GLU A 169 30.49 -10.51 19.12
N LYS A 170 29.64 -10.59 20.18
CA LYS A 170 29.09 -11.86 20.68
C LYS A 170 28.31 -12.59 19.59
N LEU A 171 27.47 -11.89 18.79
CA LEU A 171 26.72 -12.47 17.69
C LEU A 171 27.68 -13.02 16.59
N VAL A 172 28.66 -12.24 16.17
CA VAL A 172 29.63 -12.66 15.16
C VAL A 172 30.44 -13.88 15.63
N GLN A 173 30.88 -13.91 16.89
CA GLN A 173 31.60 -15.05 17.49
C GLN A 173 30.79 -16.34 17.46
N THR A 174 29.47 -16.26 17.56
CA THR A 174 28.54 -17.42 17.46
C THR A 174 28.20 -17.79 16.02
N GLY A 175 28.78 -17.11 15.03
CA GLY A 175 28.50 -17.32 13.60
C GLY A 175 27.17 -16.72 13.13
N LYS A 176 26.50 -15.93 13.97
CA LYS A 176 25.24 -15.27 13.65
C LYS A 176 25.49 -13.87 13.09
N ARG A 177 24.84 -13.56 11.96
CA ARG A 177 25.07 -12.28 11.26
C ARG A 177 23.81 -11.48 11.05
N ASP A 178 22.65 -12.09 11.21
CA ASP A 178 21.34 -11.51 10.95
C ASP A 178 20.80 -10.88 12.23
N VAL A 179 20.70 -9.55 12.27
CA VAL A 179 20.29 -8.81 13.45
C VAL A 179 19.36 -7.65 13.10
N VAL A 180 18.29 -7.52 13.87
CA VAL A 180 17.36 -6.39 13.83
C VAL A 180 17.50 -5.63 15.13
N ILE A 181 17.65 -4.31 15.06
CA ILE A 181 17.75 -3.43 16.22
C ILE A 181 16.56 -2.48 16.21
N ILE A 182 15.74 -2.54 17.24
CA ILE A 182 14.57 -1.65 17.42
C ILE A 182 14.89 -0.74 18.62
N ALA A 183 15.05 0.55 18.35
CA ALA A 183 15.36 1.54 19.39
C ALA A 183 14.55 2.83 19.18
N GLU A 184 14.49 3.71 20.19
CA GLU A 184 13.85 5.01 20.03
C GLU A 184 14.34 5.74 18.78
N ASP A 185 15.67 5.78 18.62
CA ASP A 185 16.37 6.26 17.43
C ASP A 185 17.79 5.68 17.39
N ILE A 186 18.41 5.62 16.22
CA ILE A 186 19.81 5.23 16.06
C ILE A 186 20.47 6.24 15.14
N ASP A 187 21.49 6.94 15.61
CA ASP A 187 22.20 7.93 14.81
C ASP A 187 23.71 7.96 15.10
N GLY A 188 24.39 9.00 14.62
CA GLY A 188 25.80 9.25 14.87
C GLY A 188 26.73 8.08 14.53
N GLU A 189 27.65 7.77 15.44
CA GLU A 189 28.61 6.69 15.28
C GLU A 189 27.98 5.30 15.24
N ALA A 190 26.91 5.10 16.01
CA ALA A 190 26.21 3.81 16.03
C ALA A 190 25.64 3.48 14.65
N LEU A 191 24.90 4.42 14.04
CA LEU A 191 24.35 4.23 12.69
C LEU A 191 25.45 4.02 11.65
N ALA A 192 26.51 4.84 11.67
CA ALA A 192 27.62 4.72 10.73
C ALA A 192 28.31 3.34 10.84
N THR A 193 28.52 2.85 12.05
CA THR A 193 29.11 1.53 12.31
C THR A 193 28.23 0.40 11.78
N LEU A 194 26.90 0.45 11.98
CA LEU A 194 25.98 -0.55 11.46
C LEU A 194 25.97 -0.57 9.93
N VAL A 195 25.90 0.60 9.29
CA VAL A 195 25.92 0.73 7.82
C VAL A 195 27.24 0.20 7.25
N LEU A 196 28.38 0.55 7.83
CA LEU A 196 29.69 0.07 7.38
C LEU A 196 29.81 -1.45 7.48
N ASN A 197 29.34 -2.06 8.58
CA ASN A 197 29.40 -3.51 8.76
C ASN A 197 28.47 -4.24 7.77
N LYS A 198 27.29 -3.66 7.46
CA LYS A 198 26.42 -4.20 6.41
C LYS A 198 27.05 -4.11 5.03
N LEU A 199 27.61 -2.95 4.65
CA LEU A 199 28.28 -2.76 3.35
C LEU A 199 29.49 -3.67 3.17
N ARG A 200 30.20 -3.98 4.26
CA ARG A 200 31.32 -4.94 4.27
C ARG A 200 30.88 -6.41 4.28
N GLY A 201 29.59 -6.70 4.39
CA GLY A 201 29.07 -8.06 4.48
C GLY A 201 29.43 -8.79 5.78
N MET A 202 29.90 -8.07 6.80
CA MET A 202 30.22 -8.62 8.11
C MET A 202 28.95 -8.97 8.90
N LEU A 203 27.95 -8.11 8.83
CA LEU A 203 26.64 -8.27 9.46
C LEU A 203 25.54 -7.97 8.44
N ASN A 204 24.45 -8.70 8.50
CA ASN A 204 23.19 -8.37 7.85
C ASN A 204 22.29 -7.70 8.88
N VAL A 205 22.40 -6.37 8.98
CA VAL A 205 21.76 -5.59 10.02
C VAL A 205 20.62 -4.75 9.46
N LEU A 206 19.56 -4.62 10.25
CA LEU A 206 18.45 -3.72 10.03
C LEU A 206 18.19 -2.91 11.31
N ALA A 207 18.24 -1.61 11.19
CA ALA A 207 17.92 -0.68 12.28
C ALA A 207 16.60 -0.01 12.03
N ILE A 208 15.69 -0.10 13.02
CA ILE A 208 14.30 0.35 12.94
C ILE A 208 14.02 1.29 14.10
N LYS A 209 13.26 2.34 13.82
CA LYS A 209 12.77 3.25 14.84
C LYS A 209 11.59 2.65 15.59
N ALA A 210 11.61 2.72 16.93
CA ALA A 210 10.54 2.21 17.76
C ALA A 210 9.19 2.92 17.48
N PRO A 211 8.09 2.18 17.44
CA PRO A 211 6.77 2.76 17.23
C PRO A 211 6.26 3.52 18.45
N GLY A 212 5.46 4.57 18.22
CA GLY A 212 4.84 5.38 19.28
C GLY A 212 5.80 6.36 19.95
N PHE A 213 5.31 7.01 21.00
CA PHE A 213 6.01 8.02 21.81
C PHE A 213 5.71 7.84 23.29
N GLY A 214 6.66 8.22 24.16
CA GLY A 214 6.49 8.18 25.62
C GLY A 214 6.09 6.78 26.12
N ASP A 215 5.11 6.70 27.01
CA ASP A 215 4.66 5.45 27.62
C ASP A 215 4.04 4.47 26.59
N ARG A 216 3.43 4.99 25.53
CA ARG A 216 2.92 4.15 24.43
C ARG A 216 4.05 3.42 23.70
N ARG A 217 5.19 4.08 23.48
CA ARG A 217 6.37 3.45 22.91
C ARG A 217 6.85 2.30 23.79
N LYS A 218 6.95 2.51 25.12
CA LYS A 218 7.34 1.45 26.07
C LYS A 218 6.38 0.27 26.00
N ALA A 219 5.07 0.54 25.96
CA ALA A 219 4.05 -0.49 25.85
C ALA A 219 4.15 -1.30 24.55
N MET A 220 4.39 -0.63 23.41
CA MET A 220 4.56 -1.31 22.11
C MET A 220 5.88 -2.10 22.04
N LEU A 221 6.98 -1.58 22.60
CA LEU A 221 8.23 -2.32 22.71
C LEU A 221 8.05 -3.60 23.55
N GLN A 222 7.25 -3.53 24.63
CA GLN A 222 6.92 -4.69 25.46
C GLN A 222 6.08 -5.71 24.68
N ASP A 223 5.14 -5.26 23.83
CA ASP A 223 4.33 -6.16 22.99
C ASP A 223 5.21 -6.88 21.96
N ILE A 224 6.15 -6.16 21.33
CA ILE A 224 7.13 -6.73 20.41
C ILE A 224 8.06 -7.72 21.14
N ALA A 225 8.48 -7.40 22.37
CA ALA A 225 9.32 -8.27 23.19
C ALA A 225 8.62 -9.59 23.51
N ILE A 226 7.36 -9.54 23.96
CA ILE A 226 6.56 -10.74 24.24
C ILE A 226 6.36 -11.58 22.97
N LEU A 227 6.04 -10.94 21.83
CA LEU A 227 5.87 -11.61 20.55
C LEU A 227 7.12 -12.37 20.10
N THR A 228 8.31 -11.83 20.37
CA THR A 228 9.59 -12.36 19.87
C THR A 228 10.41 -13.10 20.90
N ALA A 229 9.91 -13.27 22.14
CA ALA A 229 10.65 -13.75 23.30
C ALA A 229 11.89 -12.92 23.64
N ALA A 230 11.86 -11.60 23.34
CA ALA A 230 12.93 -10.67 23.67
C ALA A 230 12.77 -10.09 25.07
N GLN A 231 13.85 -9.48 25.56
CA GLN A 231 13.77 -8.59 26.71
C GLN A 231 13.98 -7.13 26.27
N VAL A 232 13.14 -6.24 26.75
CA VAL A 232 13.35 -4.79 26.53
C VAL A 232 14.53 -4.35 27.41
N ILE A 233 15.58 -3.88 26.77
CA ILE A 233 16.76 -3.34 27.45
C ILE A 233 16.48 -1.88 27.83
N SER A 234 16.30 -1.64 29.11
CA SER A 234 15.98 -0.31 29.67
C SER A 234 16.79 -0.04 30.94
N GLU A 235 17.28 1.16 31.05
CA GLU A 235 17.94 1.60 32.30
C GLU A 235 16.97 1.63 33.50
N GLU A 236 15.68 1.81 33.24
CA GLU A 236 14.64 1.74 34.28
C GLU A 236 14.55 0.34 34.91
N THR A 237 14.85 -0.70 34.13
CA THR A 237 14.94 -2.10 34.60
C THR A 237 16.34 -2.47 35.11
N GLY A 238 17.27 -1.48 35.19
CA GLY A 238 18.64 -1.69 35.60
C GLY A 238 19.54 -2.37 34.56
N ARG A 239 19.10 -2.49 33.31
CA ARG A 239 19.84 -3.14 32.23
C ARG A 239 20.44 -2.12 31.27
N LYS A 240 21.75 -2.29 30.99
CA LYS A 240 22.49 -1.48 30.03
C LYS A 240 22.80 -2.28 28.76
N LEU A 241 23.02 -1.62 27.64
CA LEU A 241 23.36 -2.24 26.35
C LEU A 241 24.66 -3.04 26.40
N ASP A 242 25.65 -2.61 27.17
CA ASP A 242 26.94 -3.29 27.35
C ASP A 242 26.83 -4.64 28.06
N SER A 243 25.77 -4.82 28.87
CA SER A 243 25.52 -6.04 29.65
C SER A 243 24.64 -7.09 28.93
N VAL A 244 24.12 -6.77 27.73
CA VAL A 244 23.21 -7.64 26.96
C VAL A 244 23.85 -8.97 26.62
N GLN A 245 23.09 -10.05 26.78
CA GLN A 245 23.43 -11.40 26.38
C GLN A 245 22.61 -11.84 25.16
N ILE A 246 23.07 -12.87 24.46
CA ILE A 246 22.32 -13.43 23.32
C ILE A 246 20.97 -13.97 23.73
N SER A 247 20.82 -14.45 24.95
CA SER A 247 19.56 -14.92 25.54
C SER A 247 18.53 -13.80 25.75
N ASP A 248 18.94 -12.55 25.79
CA ASP A 248 18.03 -11.40 25.95
C ASP A 248 17.44 -10.95 24.60
N LEU A 249 18.03 -11.44 23.49
CA LEU A 249 17.59 -11.12 22.14
C LEU A 249 16.40 -11.97 21.73
N GLY A 250 15.42 -11.31 21.11
CA GLY A 250 14.27 -11.98 20.53
C GLY A 250 14.61 -12.70 19.22
N ARG A 251 13.66 -13.53 18.79
CA ARG A 251 13.73 -14.28 17.55
C ARG A 251 12.39 -14.26 16.81
N CYS A 252 12.45 -14.29 15.50
CA CYS A 252 11.29 -14.51 14.63
C CYS A 252 11.74 -15.22 13.34
N GLU A 253 10.80 -15.65 12.52
CA GLU A 253 11.12 -16.26 11.22
C GLU A 253 11.63 -15.23 10.22
N LYS A 254 10.98 -14.05 10.18
CA LYS A 254 11.31 -13.01 9.21
C LYS A 254 10.94 -11.63 9.72
N VAL A 255 11.72 -10.63 9.36
CA VAL A 255 11.37 -9.20 9.48
C VAL A 255 11.42 -8.58 8.10
N ILE A 256 10.32 -7.90 7.73
CA ILE A 256 10.18 -7.15 6.49
C ILE A 256 9.99 -5.69 6.87
N SER A 257 10.83 -4.80 6.37
CA SER A 257 10.75 -3.37 6.67
C SER A 257 10.87 -2.55 5.40
N ASP A 258 9.90 -1.68 5.16
CA ASP A 258 9.96 -0.61 4.18
C ASP A 258 10.34 0.72 4.86
N LYS A 259 10.17 1.84 4.16
CA LYS A 259 10.47 3.17 4.70
C LYS A 259 9.52 3.61 5.83
N GLU A 260 8.30 3.11 5.85
CA GLU A 260 7.22 3.57 6.71
C GLU A 260 6.75 2.52 7.71
N ASN A 261 6.89 1.24 7.38
CA ASN A 261 6.34 0.13 8.14
C ASN A 261 7.37 -0.97 8.38
N THR A 262 7.15 -1.74 9.44
CA THR A 262 7.86 -2.99 9.71
C THR A 262 6.88 -4.09 10.08
N THR A 263 7.05 -5.26 9.49
CA THR A 263 6.29 -6.48 9.78
C THR A 263 7.21 -7.54 10.37
N ILE A 264 6.87 -8.03 11.55
CA ILE A 264 7.49 -9.20 12.19
C ILE A 264 6.61 -10.40 11.89
N VAL A 265 7.18 -11.45 11.32
CA VAL A 265 6.48 -12.67 10.91
C VAL A 265 7.05 -13.85 11.71
N GLY A 266 6.19 -14.70 12.26
CA GLY A 266 6.61 -15.91 12.96
C GLY A 266 7.41 -15.60 14.23
N GLY A 267 6.88 -14.73 15.10
CA GLY A 267 7.48 -14.45 16.41
C GLY A 267 7.61 -15.72 17.25
N ARG A 268 8.72 -15.89 17.96
CA ARG A 268 8.99 -17.08 18.78
C ARG A 268 8.65 -16.88 20.27
N GLY A 269 7.70 -15.95 20.55
CA GLY A 269 7.15 -15.75 21.89
C GLY A 269 6.31 -16.94 22.36
N ASP A 270 6.13 -17.07 23.68
CA ASP A 270 5.23 -18.06 24.25
C ASP A 270 3.76 -17.66 24.02
N ALA A 271 2.97 -18.57 23.43
CA ALA A 271 1.58 -18.32 23.09
C ALA A 271 0.72 -17.96 24.32
N ASN A 272 1.06 -18.49 25.52
CA ASN A 272 0.34 -18.17 26.74
C ASN A 272 0.68 -16.74 27.21
N GLU A 273 1.93 -16.29 27.06
CA GLU A 273 2.34 -14.92 27.38
C GLU A 273 1.70 -13.92 26.42
N ILE A 274 1.65 -14.22 25.13
CA ILE A 274 0.96 -13.41 24.11
C ILE A 274 -0.53 -13.31 24.47
N LYS A 275 -1.18 -14.43 24.79
CA LYS A 275 -2.60 -14.45 25.19
C LYS A 275 -2.83 -13.65 26.46
N ALA A 276 -2.01 -13.82 27.48
CA ALA A 276 -2.10 -13.06 28.73
C ALA A 276 -1.97 -11.55 28.48
N ARG A 277 -1.08 -11.16 27.54
CA ARG A 277 -0.91 -9.76 27.15
C ARG A 277 -2.13 -9.21 26.41
N VAL A 278 -2.72 -9.98 25.50
CA VAL A 278 -3.99 -9.65 24.83
C VAL A 278 -5.12 -9.46 25.84
N ASP A 279 -5.25 -10.34 26.83
CA ASP A 279 -6.29 -10.22 27.86
C ASP A 279 -6.05 -9.03 28.78
N GLN A 280 -4.78 -8.67 29.07
CA GLN A 280 -4.43 -7.45 29.79
C GLN A 280 -4.88 -6.21 29.03
N ILE A 281 -4.59 -6.11 27.72
CA ILE A 281 -4.99 -4.97 26.89
C ILE A 281 -6.52 -4.86 26.82
N ARG A 282 -7.26 -5.98 26.74
CA ARG A 282 -8.73 -5.97 26.79
C ARG A 282 -9.23 -5.40 28.12
N ALA A 283 -8.65 -5.82 29.23
CA ALA A 283 -9.01 -5.29 30.54
C ALA A 283 -8.68 -3.80 30.71
N GLU A 284 -7.64 -3.29 30.03
CA GLU A 284 -7.31 -1.86 29.97
C GLU A 284 -8.35 -1.09 29.14
N ILE A 285 -8.82 -1.64 28.02
CA ILE A 285 -9.89 -1.05 27.17
C ILE A 285 -11.19 -0.88 27.98
N ASP A 286 -11.56 -1.91 28.77
CA ASP A 286 -12.78 -1.87 29.57
C ASP A 286 -12.71 -0.83 30.72
N LYS A 287 -11.52 -0.54 31.23
CA LYS A 287 -11.30 0.40 32.34
C LYS A 287 -11.10 1.84 31.90
N THR A 288 -10.68 2.08 30.66
CA THR A 288 -10.38 3.44 30.21
C THR A 288 -11.64 4.26 29.98
N THR A 289 -11.62 5.50 30.46
CA THR A 289 -12.71 6.48 30.27
C THR A 289 -12.45 7.43 29.10
N SER A 290 -11.24 7.43 28.56
CA SER A 290 -10.84 8.26 27.42
C SER A 290 -11.13 7.54 26.11
N ASP A 291 -11.96 8.11 25.24
CA ASP A 291 -12.27 7.55 23.93
C ASP A 291 -11.02 7.43 23.04
N TYR A 292 -10.13 8.42 23.12
CA TYR A 292 -8.86 8.40 22.38
C TYR A 292 -7.93 7.26 22.87
N ASP A 293 -7.82 7.05 24.18
CA ASP A 293 -6.98 5.96 24.69
C ASP A 293 -7.62 4.60 24.39
N ARG A 294 -8.95 4.52 24.44
CA ARG A 294 -9.69 3.32 24.03
C ARG A 294 -9.40 2.95 22.57
N GLU A 295 -9.46 3.91 21.64
CA GLU A 295 -9.14 3.71 20.23
C GLU A 295 -7.70 3.19 20.06
N LYS A 296 -6.72 3.80 20.74
CA LYS A 296 -5.31 3.40 20.65
C LYS A 296 -5.01 2.04 21.30
N LEU A 297 -5.74 1.66 22.33
CA LEU A 297 -5.66 0.32 22.92
C LEU A 297 -6.30 -0.73 21.99
N GLN A 298 -7.41 -0.39 21.32
CA GLN A 298 -8.04 -1.27 20.33
C GLN A 298 -7.13 -1.50 19.12
N GLU A 299 -6.48 -0.44 18.59
CA GLU A 299 -5.49 -0.56 17.53
C GLU A 299 -4.32 -1.47 17.94
N ARG A 300 -3.82 -1.33 19.16
CA ARG A 300 -2.74 -2.15 19.69
C ARG A 300 -3.18 -3.62 19.88
N LEU A 301 -4.41 -3.83 20.37
CA LEU A 301 -5.01 -5.16 20.49
C LEU A 301 -5.12 -5.84 19.12
N ALA A 302 -5.63 -5.14 18.12
CA ALA A 302 -5.76 -5.67 16.76
C ALA A 302 -4.41 -6.08 16.17
N LYS A 303 -3.36 -5.24 16.35
CA LYS A 303 -1.99 -5.55 15.89
C LYS A 303 -1.39 -6.79 16.57
N LEU A 304 -1.66 -7.03 17.83
CA LEU A 304 -1.10 -8.18 18.56
C LEU A 304 -1.92 -9.46 18.37
N SER A 305 -3.26 -9.36 18.25
CA SER A 305 -4.15 -10.52 18.15
C SER A 305 -4.43 -10.97 16.71
N GLY A 306 -4.18 -10.12 15.72
CA GLY A 306 -4.49 -10.40 14.31
C GLY A 306 -3.56 -11.42 13.66
N GLY A 307 -2.35 -11.59 14.14
CA GLY A 307 -1.35 -12.47 13.54
C GLY A 307 -0.93 -12.02 12.14
N VAL A 308 -0.25 -12.90 11.42
CA VAL A 308 0.15 -12.72 10.03
C VAL A 308 -0.29 -13.93 9.22
N ALA A 309 -1.00 -13.69 8.12
CA ALA A 309 -1.28 -14.74 7.14
C ALA A 309 -0.20 -14.74 6.06
N ILE A 310 0.31 -15.90 5.71
CA ILE A 310 1.28 -16.09 4.64
C ILE A 310 0.57 -16.85 3.52
N ILE A 311 0.45 -16.20 2.36
CA ILE A 311 -0.03 -16.87 1.14
C ILE A 311 1.20 -17.35 0.38
N ARG A 312 1.39 -18.66 0.32
CA ARG A 312 2.46 -19.29 -0.47
C ARG A 312 1.95 -19.60 -1.86
N VAL A 313 2.59 -19.01 -2.84
CA VAL A 313 2.25 -19.18 -4.26
C VAL A 313 3.08 -20.26 -4.87
N GLY A 314 2.44 -21.30 -5.44
CA GLY A 314 3.09 -22.38 -6.16
C GLY A 314 2.84 -22.31 -7.68
N ALA A 315 3.80 -22.78 -8.47
CA ALA A 315 3.67 -22.90 -9.92
C ALA A 315 4.65 -23.90 -10.50
N ALA A 316 4.39 -24.35 -11.74
CA ALA A 316 5.23 -25.32 -12.42
C ALA A 316 6.54 -24.71 -12.97
N THR A 317 6.55 -23.39 -13.23
CA THR A 317 7.71 -22.68 -13.78
C THR A 317 7.98 -21.39 -12.99
N GLU A 318 9.23 -20.92 -13.00
CA GLU A 318 9.63 -19.67 -12.33
C GLU A 318 8.91 -18.43 -12.92
N VAL A 319 8.67 -18.44 -14.23
CA VAL A 319 7.97 -17.32 -14.90
C VAL A 319 6.50 -17.27 -14.45
N GLU A 320 5.84 -18.42 -14.44
CA GLU A 320 4.45 -18.54 -13.95
C GLU A 320 4.34 -18.19 -12.46
N LEU A 321 5.33 -18.61 -11.67
CA LEU A 321 5.39 -18.31 -10.25
C LEU A 321 5.43 -16.80 -9.99
N LYS A 322 6.33 -16.09 -10.68
CA LYS A 322 6.42 -14.63 -10.59
C LYS A 322 5.14 -13.93 -11.04
N GLU A 323 4.56 -14.39 -12.13
CA GLU A 323 3.30 -13.83 -12.64
C GLU A 323 2.15 -14.04 -11.66
N LYS A 324 1.95 -15.26 -11.13
CA LYS A 324 0.93 -15.56 -10.12
C LYS A 324 1.14 -14.75 -8.84
N LYS A 325 2.40 -14.64 -8.39
CA LYS A 325 2.76 -13.85 -7.19
C LYS A 325 2.39 -12.38 -7.35
N HIS A 326 2.76 -11.75 -8.46
CA HIS A 326 2.39 -10.35 -8.73
C HIS A 326 0.88 -10.18 -8.79
N ARG A 327 0.15 -11.10 -9.38
CA ARG A 327 -1.31 -11.09 -9.45
C ARG A 327 -1.96 -11.14 -8.06
N VAL A 328 -1.41 -11.96 -7.16
CA VAL A 328 -1.86 -12.01 -5.75
C VAL A 328 -1.49 -10.73 -5.00
N GLU A 329 -0.28 -10.20 -5.20
CA GLU A 329 0.17 -8.92 -4.60
C GLU A 329 -0.73 -7.75 -5.03
N ASP A 330 -1.06 -7.65 -6.33
CA ASP A 330 -1.96 -6.63 -6.89
C ASP A 330 -3.38 -6.76 -6.29
N ALA A 331 -3.92 -7.98 -6.24
CA ALA A 331 -5.24 -8.24 -5.68
C ALA A 331 -5.32 -7.91 -4.18
N LEU A 332 -4.28 -8.21 -3.40
CA LEU A 332 -4.20 -7.82 -1.99
C LEU A 332 -4.16 -6.30 -1.82
N SER A 333 -3.39 -5.61 -2.65
CA SER A 333 -3.29 -4.15 -2.62
C SER A 333 -4.61 -3.48 -2.99
N ALA A 334 -5.27 -3.96 -4.06
CA ALA A 334 -6.60 -3.50 -4.47
C ALA A 334 -7.65 -3.73 -3.36
N THR A 335 -7.60 -4.89 -2.71
CA THR A 335 -8.54 -5.23 -1.64
C THR A 335 -8.33 -4.36 -0.39
N ARG A 336 -7.09 -4.11 0.01
CA ARG A 336 -6.77 -3.16 1.10
C ARG A 336 -7.26 -1.75 0.76
N ALA A 337 -7.02 -1.29 -0.46
CA ALA A 337 -7.50 0.01 -0.94
C ALA A 337 -9.03 0.12 -0.91
N ALA A 338 -9.75 -0.98 -1.23
CA ALA A 338 -11.21 -1.04 -1.17
C ALA A 338 -11.75 -1.04 0.27
N VAL A 339 -11.09 -1.75 1.18
CA VAL A 339 -11.47 -1.74 2.61
C VAL A 339 -11.23 -0.36 3.24
N GLU A 340 -10.21 0.36 2.80
CA GLU A 340 -9.81 1.67 3.34
C GLU A 340 -10.73 2.81 2.86
N GLU A 341 -11.06 2.89 1.57
CA GLU A 341 -11.80 4.01 0.98
C GLU A 341 -13.12 3.59 0.30
N GLY A 342 -13.48 2.32 0.35
CA GLY A 342 -14.69 1.81 -0.32
C GLY A 342 -14.47 1.45 -1.79
N ILE A 343 -15.57 1.09 -2.44
CA ILE A 343 -15.66 0.65 -3.83
C ILE A 343 -16.50 1.59 -4.67
N VAL A 344 -16.26 1.62 -5.96
CA VAL A 344 -17.05 2.36 -6.95
C VAL A 344 -17.44 1.43 -8.11
N PRO A 345 -18.47 1.76 -8.92
CA PRO A 345 -18.78 0.99 -10.12
C PRO A 345 -17.58 0.92 -11.06
N GLY A 346 -17.17 -0.31 -11.41
CA GLY A 346 -16.01 -0.59 -12.23
C GLY A 346 -16.22 -0.35 -13.74
N GLY A 347 -15.29 -0.86 -14.54
CA GLY A 347 -15.36 -0.72 -16.00
C GLY A 347 -15.29 0.71 -16.53
N GLY A 348 -14.76 1.64 -15.72
CA GLY A 348 -14.66 3.05 -16.04
C GLY A 348 -15.97 3.85 -15.80
N VAL A 349 -17.00 3.24 -15.23
CA VAL A 349 -18.30 3.88 -14.99
C VAL A 349 -18.17 5.04 -14.00
N ALA A 350 -17.43 4.88 -12.91
CA ALA A 350 -17.20 5.94 -11.93
C ALA A 350 -16.57 7.21 -12.56
N LEU A 351 -15.63 7.04 -13.47
CA LEU A 351 -15.01 8.15 -14.21
C LEU A 351 -16.01 8.85 -15.14
N VAL A 352 -16.86 8.08 -15.83
CA VAL A 352 -17.92 8.63 -16.69
C VAL A 352 -18.98 9.38 -15.87
N ASN A 353 -19.32 8.91 -14.69
CA ASN A 353 -20.23 9.61 -13.78
C ASN A 353 -19.67 10.97 -13.37
N ALA A 354 -18.39 11.02 -13.03
CA ALA A 354 -17.70 12.24 -12.62
C ALA A 354 -17.63 13.31 -13.74
N MET A 355 -17.77 12.92 -15.02
CA MET A 355 -17.85 13.88 -16.13
C MET A 355 -18.98 14.90 -15.95
N SER A 356 -20.08 14.51 -15.31
CA SER A 356 -21.22 15.40 -15.08
C SER A 356 -20.88 16.56 -14.14
N LYS A 357 -20.00 16.33 -13.16
CA LYS A 357 -19.59 17.35 -12.17
C LYS A 357 -18.72 18.45 -12.77
N ILE A 358 -17.93 18.10 -13.79
CA ILE A 358 -17.07 19.08 -14.47
C ILE A 358 -17.71 19.64 -15.75
N ALA A 359 -18.86 19.11 -16.17
CA ALA A 359 -19.54 19.59 -17.39
C ALA A 359 -20.05 21.03 -17.24
N ASP A 360 -20.50 21.40 -16.05
CA ASP A 360 -21.08 22.71 -15.74
C ASP A 360 -20.04 23.73 -15.23
N LEU A 361 -18.80 23.29 -15.06
CA LEU A 361 -17.72 24.19 -14.66
C LEU A 361 -17.39 25.19 -15.77
N LYS A 362 -17.43 26.46 -15.41
CA LYS A 362 -17.09 27.56 -16.30
C LYS A 362 -16.00 28.41 -15.67
N ASP A 363 -14.93 28.64 -16.41
CA ASP A 363 -13.90 29.61 -16.06
C ASP A 363 -13.93 30.76 -17.06
N ARG A 364 -13.54 31.95 -16.60
CA ARG A 364 -13.47 33.16 -17.45
C ARG A 364 -12.27 33.14 -18.40
N ASN A 365 -11.24 32.39 -18.04
CA ASN A 365 -10.06 32.20 -18.87
C ASN A 365 -10.28 30.99 -19.79
N GLU A 366 -10.21 31.24 -21.10
CA GLU A 366 -10.46 30.23 -22.14
C GLU A 366 -9.47 29.06 -22.09
N ASP A 367 -8.21 29.32 -21.75
CA ASP A 367 -7.19 28.26 -21.63
C ASP A 367 -7.43 27.39 -20.41
N ILE A 368 -7.88 27.97 -19.27
CA ILE A 368 -8.27 27.18 -18.08
C ILE A 368 -9.50 26.34 -18.42
N GLN A 369 -10.50 26.93 -19.07
CA GLN A 369 -11.70 26.19 -19.51
C GLN A 369 -11.34 25.05 -20.47
N THR A 370 -10.37 25.28 -21.34
CA THR A 370 -9.87 24.26 -22.27
C THR A 370 -9.15 23.12 -21.50
N GLY A 371 -8.37 23.44 -20.47
CA GLY A 371 -7.77 22.45 -19.58
C GLY A 371 -8.82 21.56 -18.89
N ILE A 372 -9.92 22.14 -18.39
CA ILE A 372 -11.07 21.40 -17.83
C ILE A 372 -11.68 20.46 -18.89
N ASN A 373 -11.86 20.95 -20.12
CA ASN A 373 -12.44 20.18 -21.21
C ASN A 373 -11.53 19.00 -21.65
N ILE A 374 -10.20 19.15 -21.57
CA ILE A 374 -9.24 18.06 -21.82
C ILE A 374 -9.48 16.92 -20.86
N VAL A 375 -9.55 17.19 -19.55
CA VAL A 375 -9.85 16.16 -18.54
C VAL A 375 -11.20 15.51 -18.81
N ARG A 376 -12.24 16.30 -19.06
CA ARG A 376 -13.57 15.80 -19.37
C ARG A 376 -13.58 14.81 -20.53
N LYS A 377 -12.82 15.09 -21.61
CA LYS A 377 -12.69 14.18 -22.75
C LYS A 377 -11.89 12.91 -22.43
N ALA A 378 -10.94 12.99 -21.49
CA ALA A 378 -10.10 11.86 -21.12
C ALA A 378 -10.84 10.84 -20.25
N LEU A 379 -11.80 11.28 -19.42
CA LEU A 379 -12.47 10.42 -18.44
C LEU A 379 -13.24 9.24 -19.03
N ASP A 380 -13.73 9.30 -20.27
CA ASP A 380 -14.42 8.17 -20.90
C ASP A 380 -13.46 7.23 -21.68
N CYS A 381 -12.17 7.58 -21.77
CA CYS A 381 -11.19 6.78 -22.51
C CYS A 381 -10.99 5.38 -21.96
N PRO A 382 -10.92 5.12 -20.64
CA PRO A 382 -10.79 3.75 -20.12
C PRO A 382 -11.94 2.86 -20.55
N MET A 383 -13.18 3.31 -20.36
CA MET A 383 -14.39 2.59 -20.80
C MET A 383 -14.38 2.32 -22.31
N LYS A 384 -14.06 3.34 -23.11
CA LYS A 384 -13.97 3.19 -24.57
C LYS A 384 -12.91 2.19 -24.99
N LYS A 385 -11.79 2.11 -24.25
CA LYS A 385 -10.74 1.11 -24.53
C LYS A 385 -11.20 -0.30 -24.20
N ILE A 386 -11.87 -0.49 -23.06
CA ILE A 386 -12.45 -1.80 -22.68
C ILE A 386 -13.44 -2.27 -23.76
N ALA A 387 -14.40 -1.41 -24.15
CA ALA A 387 -15.36 -1.73 -25.19
C ALA A 387 -14.69 -2.05 -26.54
N LYS A 388 -13.68 -1.26 -26.93
CA LYS A 388 -12.93 -1.49 -28.17
C LYS A 388 -12.16 -2.83 -28.15
N ASN A 389 -11.57 -3.20 -27.03
CA ASN A 389 -10.89 -4.49 -26.87
C ASN A 389 -11.86 -5.67 -27.02
N ALA A 390 -13.14 -5.48 -26.65
CA ALA A 390 -14.22 -6.43 -26.87
C ALA A 390 -14.86 -6.34 -28.29
N GLY A 391 -14.28 -5.57 -29.21
CA GLY A 391 -14.79 -5.42 -30.58
C GLY A 391 -16.03 -4.53 -30.69
N ARG A 392 -16.35 -3.71 -29.69
CA ARG A 392 -17.51 -2.81 -29.67
C ARG A 392 -17.08 -1.35 -29.85
N ASP A 393 -18.02 -0.52 -30.36
CA ASP A 393 -17.79 0.94 -30.42
C ASP A 393 -17.95 1.57 -29.02
N GLY A 394 -16.82 2.00 -28.46
CA GLY A 394 -16.80 2.59 -27.11
C GLY A 394 -17.60 3.88 -26.98
N SER A 395 -17.78 4.66 -28.05
CA SER A 395 -18.56 5.89 -28.02
C SER A 395 -20.07 5.60 -27.94
N VAL A 396 -20.51 4.58 -28.67
CA VAL A 396 -21.90 4.08 -28.62
C VAL A 396 -22.20 3.52 -27.23
N ILE A 397 -21.30 2.68 -26.69
CA ILE A 397 -21.45 2.13 -25.33
C ILE A 397 -21.54 3.25 -24.28
N ALA A 398 -20.62 4.22 -24.27
CA ALA A 398 -20.66 5.33 -23.35
C ALA A 398 -21.95 6.18 -23.45
N SER A 399 -22.47 6.38 -24.64
CA SER A 399 -23.74 7.07 -24.88
C SER A 399 -24.94 6.29 -24.31
N ASN A 400 -24.98 4.99 -24.57
CA ASN A 400 -26.04 4.12 -24.09
C ASN A 400 -26.05 3.99 -22.57
N ILE A 401 -24.88 3.90 -21.92
CA ILE A 401 -24.76 3.90 -20.46
C ILE A 401 -25.41 5.17 -19.87
N ARG A 402 -25.06 6.34 -20.38
CA ARG A 402 -25.65 7.62 -19.92
C ARG A 402 -27.16 7.67 -20.12
N ALA A 403 -27.65 7.15 -21.24
CA ALA A 403 -29.09 7.08 -21.51
C ALA A 403 -29.81 6.14 -20.53
N GLN A 404 -29.24 4.96 -20.27
CA GLN A 404 -29.81 3.99 -19.33
C GLN A 404 -29.73 4.48 -17.88
N GLN A 405 -28.64 5.12 -17.47
CA GLN A 405 -28.50 5.73 -16.15
C GLN A 405 -29.59 6.80 -15.89
N LYS A 406 -29.89 7.63 -16.88
CA LYS A 406 -30.99 8.59 -16.80
C LYS A 406 -32.36 7.92 -16.71
N SER A 407 -32.58 6.88 -17.52
CA SER A 407 -33.87 6.15 -17.55
C SER A 407 -34.11 5.41 -16.23
N LYS A 408 -33.12 4.68 -15.72
CA LYS A 408 -33.25 3.89 -14.49
C LYS A 408 -32.94 4.67 -13.21
N LYS A 409 -32.54 5.94 -13.32
CA LYS A 409 -32.10 6.81 -12.20
C LYS A 409 -31.01 6.17 -11.32
N SER A 410 -30.15 5.32 -11.89
CA SER A 410 -29.05 4.67 -11.22
C SER A 410 -27.74 5.03 -11.89
N LYS A 411 -26.76 5.49 -11.11
CA LYS A 411 -25.40 5.77 -11.56
C LYS A 411 -24.53 4.52 -11.64
N GLN A 412 -25.01 3.38 -11.17
CA GLN A 412 -24.29 2.11 -11.11
C GLN A 412 -24.37 1.32 -12.42
N ILE A 413 -25.25 1.72 -13.36
CA ILE A 413 -25.40 1.05 -14.65
C ILE A 413 -24.17 1.23 -15.50
N GLY A 414 -23.61 0.10 -15.94
CA GLY A 414 -22.48 0.01 -16.85
C GLY A 414 -22.67 -1.06 -17.90
N TYR A 415 -21.60 -1.42 -18.61
CA TYR A 415 -21.63 -2.42 -19.66
C TYR A 415 -20.70 -3.57 -19.31
N ASP A 416 -21.26 -4.77 -19.15
CA ASP A 416 -20.52 -6.01 -18.97
C ASP A 416 -20.11 -6.55 -20.36
N VAL A 417 -18.82 -6.49 -20.63
CA VAL A 417 -18.27 -6.91 -21.93
C VAL A 417 -18.30 -8.42 -22.13
N LEU A 418 -18.31 -9.21 -21.05
CA LEU A 418 -18.34 -10.68 -21.14
C LEU A 418 -19.78 -11.16 -21.48
N LYS A 419 -20.78 -10.52 -20.89
CA LYS A 419 -22.20 -10.87 -21.10
C LYS A 419 -22.85 -10.05 -22.24
N ASP A 420 -22.12 -9.11 -22.83
CA ASP A 420 -22.64 -8.17 -23.86
C ASP A 420 -23.94 -7.49 -23.43
N SER A 421 -24.00 -7.02 -22.19
CA SER A 421 -25.24 -6.49 -21.60
C SER A 421 -25.01 -5.30 -20.66
N TYR A 422 -26.07 -4.50 -20.50
CA TYR A 422 -26.04 -3.37 -19.56
C TYR A 422 -26.62 -3.83 -18.23
N ILE A 423 -25.80 -3.82 -17.18
CA ILE A 423 -26.14 -4.28 -15.83
C ILE A 423 -25.84 -3.22 -14.78
N ASP A 424 -26.32 -3.43 -13.59
CA ASP A 424 -25.80 -2.76 -12.41
C ASP A 424 -24.43 -3.34 -12.11
N MET A 425 -23.38 -2.50 -12.12
CA MET A 425 -21.99 -2.95 -12.00
C MET A 425 -21.67 -3.42 -10.58
N VAL A 426 -22.30 -2.82 -9.58
CA VAL A 426 -22.08 -3.19 -8.16
C VAL A 426 -22.73 -4.54 -7.89
N ASP A 427 -24.00 -4.69 -8.26
CA ASP A 427 -24.73 -5.97 -8.12
C ASP A 427 -24.09 -7.08 -8.95
N GLY A 428 -23.52 -6.73 -10.10
CA GLY A 428 -22.79 -7.65 -11.00
C GLY A 428 -21.39 -8.01 -10.52
N GLY A 429 -20.93 -7.45 -9.40
CA GLY A 429 -19.59 -7.67 -8.86
C GLY A 429 -18.46 -7.01 -9.67
N ILE A 430 -18.75 -6.14 -10.64
CA ILE A 430 -17.75 -5.41 -11.44
C ILE A 430 -17.49 -4.07 -10.76
N ILE A 431 -16.55 -4.08 -9.85
CA ILE A 431 -16.27 -2.97 -8.93
C ILE A 431 -14.77 -2.63 -8.91
N ASP A 432 -14.44 -1.36 -8.73
CA ASP A 432 -13.07 -0.87 -8.59
C ASP A 432 -12.86 -0.24 -7.19
N PRO A 433 -11.68 -0.34 -6.57
CA PRO A 433 -11.39 0.40 -5.35
C PRO A 433 -11.44 1.92 -5.59
N ALA A 434 -12.14 2.64 -4.72
CA ALA A 434 -12.27 4.10 -4.84
C ALA A 434 -10.92 4.80 -4.74
N LYS A 435 -10.02 4.33 -3.85
CA LYS A 435 -8.66 4.86 -3.68
C LYS A 435 -7.84 4.74 -4.95
N VAL A 436 -7.91 3.59 -5.66
CA VAL A 436 -7.24 3.38 -6.94
C VAL A 436 -7.78 4.36 -7.97
N THR A 437 -9.10 4.37 -8.18
CA THR A 437 -9.76 5.22 -9.21
C THR A 437 -9.51 6.70 -8.98
N ARG A 438 -9.52 7.15 -7.72
CA ARG A 438 -9.21 8.53 -7.32
C ARG A 438 -7.72 8.87 -7.53
N GLY A 439 -6.83 7.92 -7.24
CA GLY A 439 -5.37 8.07 -7.35
C GLY A 439 -4.90 8.29 -8.78
N LEU A 440 -5.60 7.72 -9.77
CA LEU A 440 -5.29 7.84 -11.20
C LEU A 440 -5.12 9.31 -11.66
N LEU A 441 -5.97 10.20 -11.18
CA LEU A 441 -5.98 11.62 -11.58
C LEU A 441 -4.95 12.45 -10.84
N ARG A 442 -4.65 12.13 -9.57
CA ARG A 442 -3.64 12.86 -8.77
C ARG A 442 -2.22 12.61 -9.26
N SER A 443 -1.95 11.43 -9.79
CA SER A 443 -0.65 11.09 -10.38
C SER A 443 -0.38 11.90 -11.65
N GLU A 444 -1.41 12.18 -12.45
CA GLU A 444 -1.36 12.95 -13.68
C GLU A 444 -1.18 14.46 -13.45
N GLU A 445 -1.86 15.02 -12.44
CA GLU A 445 -1.80 16.43 -12.08
C GLU A 445 -0.37 16.92 -11.85
N ARG A 446 0.42 16.17 -11.07
CA ARG A 446 1.81 16.55 -10.75
C ARG A 446 2.74 16.51 -11.96
N ARG A 447 2.42 15.75 -12.97
CA ARG A 447 3.28 15.47 -14.10
C ARG A 447 3.15 16.47 -15.23
N VAL A 448 1.93 16.77 -15.68
CA VAL A 448 1.69 17.82 -16.68
C VAL A 448 2.33 19.13 -16.22
N GLY A 449 2.37 19.35 -14.89
CA GLY A 449 3.04 20.51 -14.29
C GLY A 449 4.56 20.53 -14.37
N LYS A 450 5.22 19.37 -14.33
CA LYS A 450 6.70 19.30 -14.44
C LYS A 450 7.18 19.47 -15.88
N GLU A 451 6.48 18.88 -16.84
CA GLU A 451 6.84 19.01 -18.27
C GLU A 451 6.70 20.43 -18.79
N CYS A 452 5.67 21.15 -18.36
CA CYS A 452 5.53 22.57 -18.68
C CYS A 452 6.65 23.43 -18.09
N ARG A 453 7.20 23.10 -16.92
CA ARG A 453 8.31 23.84 -16.31
C ARG A 453 9.67 23.55 -16.96
N SER A 454 9.94 22.31 -17.38
CA SER A 454 11.25 21.92 -17.91
C SER A 454 11.53 22.41 -19.32
N ARG A 455 10.49 22.70 -20.11
CA ARG A 455 10.65 23.25 -21.48
C ARG A 455 10.78 24.76 -21.55
N TRP A 456 10.57 25.48 -20.45
CA TRP A 456 10.56 26.96 -20.42
C TRP A 456 11.52 27.54 -19.38
N SER A 457 12.62 26.90 -19.10
CA SER A 457 13.73 27.56 -18.42
C SER A 457 14.46 28.41 -19.45
N PRO A 458 14.56 29.77 -19.27
CA PRO A 458 15.20 30.67 -20.26
C PRO A 458 16.73 30.56 -20.27
N TYR A 459 17.32 29.56 -19.63
CA TYR A 459 18.76 29.34 -19.60
C TYR A 459 19.08 27.91 -20.06
N HIS A 460 19.15 27.75 -21.36
CA HIS A 460 20.10 26.91 -22.10
C HIS A 460 20.33 27.56 -23.46
#